data_f2e01faec9ec2769ebf1c6b45f05dcd7
#
_entry.id   f2e01faec9ec2769ebf1c6b45f05dcd7
#
_cell.length_a   1.000
_cell.length_b   1.000
_cell.length_c   1.000
_cell.angle_alpha   90.00
_cell.angle_beta   90.00
_cell.angle_gamma   90.00
#
_symmetry.space_group_name_H-M   'P 1'
#
loop_
_entity.id
_entity.type
_entity.pdbx_description
1 polymer ?
#
loop_
_entity_poly.entity_id
_entity_poly.type
_entity_poly.pdbx_seq_one_letter_code
_entity_poly.pdbx_strand_id
1 'polypeptide(L)'
;VGSEMCIRDRANMKPQMINAKMNKLDLRSRLVKAAMFAATIFMVAVMTGSIYFKDRVYITDNGVTRELMTSESDVYAILKLGNYQLSSNDKVSYEEVSSNTAYITIYRAFDVNVTADGETKAVPMIEGTVADVLEKAGITLGEYDELSCELTDRAYKDMDITVTLSL
;
A
#
# COMPACT_ATOMS: atom_id res chain seq x y z
N VAL A 1 27.59 -77.66 60.57
CA VAL A 1 26.28 -77.13 60.39
C VAL A 1 26.37 -75.60 60.42
N GLY A 2 26.08 -74.92 59.30
CA GLY A 2 25.71 -73.50 59.31
C GLY A 2 26.68 -72.58 58.64
N SER A 3 26.69 -72.53 57.32
CA SER A 3 27.26 -71.41 56.58
C SER A 3 26.37 -71.10 55.38
N GLU A 4 25.24 -70.42 55.62
CA GLU A 4 24.43 -69.82 54.56
C GLU A 4 23.73 -68.55 55.05
N MET A 5 24.51 -67.51 55.29
CA MET A 5 23.91 -66.23 55.58
C MET A 5 24.90 -65.09 55.36
N CYS A 6 25.21 -64.74 54.11
CA CYS A 6 25.89 -63.51 53.79
C CYS A 6 25.98 -63.23 52.28
N ILE A 7 25.03 -63.58 51.45
CA ILE A 7 25.00 -63.22 50.02
C ILE A 7 23.60 -62.65 49.56
N ARG A 8 22.93 -61.86 50.40
CA ARG A 8 21.60 -61.35 49.94
C ARG A 8 21.49 -59.83 49.90
N ASP A 9 22.50 -59.08 50.27
CA ASP A 9 22.34 -57.62 50.35
C ASP A 9 23.08 -56.78 49.32
N ARG A 10 23.75 -57.41 48.35
CA ARG A 10 24.50 -56.64 47.37
C ARG A 10 23.83 -56.49 45.97
N ALA A 11 22.66 -57.06 45.76
CA ALA A 11 22.01 -57.05 44.43
C ALA A 11 20.88 -56.01 44.25
N ASN A 12 20.52 -55.24 45.31
CA ASN A 12 19.32 -54.42 45.26
C ASN A 12 19.55 -52.90 45.19
N MET A 13 20.82 -52.45 45.01
CA MET A 13 21.10 -51.01 45.04
C MET A 13 21.48 -50.36 43.67
N LYS A 14 21.53 -51.15 42.59
CA LYS A 14 21.89 -50.63 41.27
C LYS A 14 20.71 -50.27 40.30
N PRO A 15 19.50 -50.85 40.37
CA PRO A 15 18.46 -50.55 39.37
C PRO A 15 17.85 -49.15 39.55
N GLN A 16 17.74 -48.63 40.76
CA GLN A 16 17.05 -47.36 41.02
C GLN A 16 17.82 -46.12 40.54
N MET A 17 19.18 -46.10 40.65
CA MET A 17 19.96 -44.99 40.17
C MET A 17 20.04 -44.93 38.63
N ILE A 18 20.01 -46.07 37.97
CA ILE A 18 20.02 -46.12 36.49
C ILE A 18 18.67 -45.63 35.94
N ASN A 19 17.57 -46.00 36.55
CA ASN A 19 16.24 -45.54 36.14
C ASN A 19 16.03 -44.02 36.37
N ALA A 20 16.53 -43.48 37.48
CA ALA A 20 16.45 -42.04 37.75
C ALA A 20 17.32 -41.19 36.78
N LYS A 21 18.48 -41.73 36.35
CA LYS A 21 19.37 -41.05 35.39
C LYS A 21 18.84 -41.17 33.97
N MET A 22 18.21 -42.30 33.59
CA MET A 22 17.55 -42.50 32.31
C MET A 22 16.29 -41.61 32.20
N ASN A 23 15.49 -41.48 33.25
CA ASN A 23 14.32 -40.59 33.25
C ASN A 23 14.68 -39.10 33.08
N LYS A 24 15.81 -38.66 33.66
CA LYS A 24 16.28 -37.27 33.46
C LYS A 24 16.78 -37.00 32.04
N LEU A 25 17.42 -37.95 31.40
CA LEU A 25 17.88 -37.86 30.01
C LEU A 25 16.69 -37.87 29.04
N ASP A 26 15.70 -38.73 29.29
CA ASP A 26 14.48 -38.81 28.47
C ASP A 26 13.61 -37.55 28.62
N LEU A 27 13.49 -37.03 29.85
CA LEU A 27 12.79 -35.79 30.11
C LEU A 27 13.44 -34.57 29.37
N ARG A 28 14.78 -34.50 29.39
CA ARG A 28 15.51 -33.44 28.65
C ARG A 28 15.32 -33.57 27.15
N SER A 29 15.38 -34.78 26.61
CA SER A 29 15.14 -34.99 25.16
C SER A 29 13.71 -34.63 24.75
N ARG A 30 12.72 -34.92 25.60
CA ARG A 30 11.31 -34.53 25.36
C ARG A 30 11.13 -33.01 25.45
N LEU A 31 11.77 -32.34 26.39
CA LEU A 31 11.73 -30.88 26.50
C LEU A 31 12.36 -30.19 25.29
N VAL A 32 13.53 -30.70 24.84
CA VAL A 32 14.20 -30.14 23.64
C VAL A 32 13.33 -30.34 22.40
N LYS A 33 12.73 -31.52 22.20
CA LYS A 33 11.81 -31.77 21.09
C LYS A 33 10.59 -30.86 21.15
N ALA A 34 9.98 -30.69 22.34
CA ALA A 34 8.85 -29.78 22.53
C ALA A 34 9.23 -28.32 22.23
N ALA A 35 10.40 -27.88 22.67
CA ALA A 35 10.91 -26.54 22.37
C ALA A 35 11.15 -26.33 20.87
N MET A 36 11.69 -27.33 20.17
CA MET A 36 11.88 -27.27 18.72
C MET A 36 10.53 -27.22 17.98
N PHE A 37 9.53 -28.03 18.40
CA PHE A 37 8.19 -27.96 17.84
C PHE A 37 7.52 -26.59 18.08
N ALA A 38 7.64 -26.05 19.28
CA ALA A 38 7.13 -24.72 19.60
C ALA A 38 7.81 -23.64 18.75
N ALA A 39 9.13 -23.71 18.55
CA ALA A 39 9.87 -22.79 17.70
C ALA A 39 9.45 -22.89 16.22
N THR A 40 9.22 -24.08 15.70
CA THR A 40 8.74 -24.26 14.32
C THR A 40 7.31 -23.74 14.14
N ILE A 41 6.40 -23.97 15.10
CA ILE A 41 5.05 -23.42 15.08
C ILE A 41 5.09 -21.89 15.14
N PHE A 42 5.95 -21.33 15.99
CA PHE A 42 6.13 -19.87 16.09
C PHE A 42 6.68 -19.27 14.80
N MET A 43 7.69 -19.90 14.18
CA MET A 43 8.20 -19.49 12.87
C MET A 43 7.13 -19.52 11.78
N VAL A 44 6.33 -20.58 11.71
CA VAL A 44 5.22 -20.69 10.76
C VAL A 44 4.16 -19.62 11.04
N ALA A 45 3.83 -19.36 12.30
CA ALA A 45 2.87 -18.32 12.68
C ALA A 45 3.36 -16.91 12.30
N VAL A 46 4.66 -16.62 12.46
CA VAL A 46 5.25 -15.36 12.02
C VAL A 46 5.22 -15.24 10.50
N MET A 47 5.56 -16.29 9.77
CA MET A 47 5.52 -16.32 8.31
C MET A 47 4.09 -16.15 7.76
N THR A 48 3.12 -16.86 8.36
CA THR A 48 1.71 -16.73 7.96
C THR A 48 1.12 -15.39 8.39
N GLY A 49 1.50 -14.88 9.57
CA GLY A 49 1.11 -13.54 10.04
C GLY A 49 1.55 -12.44 9.08
N SER A 50 2.77 -12.51 8.56
CA SER A 50 3.26 -11.55 7.56
C SER A 50 2.49 -11.59 6.23
N ILE A 51 1.82 -12.70 5.93
CA ILE A 51 0.97 -12.83 4.72
C ILE A 51 -0.42 -12.23 4.96
N TYR A 52 -0.91 -12.24 6.22
CA TYR A 52 -2.24 -11.72 6.55
C TYR A 52 -2.30 -10.20 6.78
N PHE A 53 -1.16 -9.53 6.98
CA PHE A 53 -1.09 -8.08 7.14
C PHE A 53 -0.80 -7.37 5.81
N LYS A 54 -1.54 -7.70 4.76
CA LYS A 54 -1.54 -6.91 3.54
C LYS A 54 -2.73 -5.96 3.55
N ASP A 55 -2.43 -4.69 3.34
CA ASP A 55 -3.45 -3.68 3.20
C ASP A 55 -4.11 -3.79 1.82
N ARG A 56 -5.40 -3.53 1.77
CA ARG A 56 -6.17 -3.43 0.54
C ARG A 56 -6.18 -1.99 0.09
N VAL A 57 -5.65 -1.75 -1.08
CA VAL A 57 -5.64 -0.42 -1.68
C VAL A 57 -6.49 -0.45 -2.94
N TYR A 58 -7.50 0.39 -2.97
CA TYR A 58 -8.37 0.59 -4.13
C TYR A 58 -7.86 1.79 -4.91
N ILE A 59 -7.40 1.56 -6.13
CA ILE A 59 -6.84 2.61 -6.99
C ILE A 59 -7.86 2.92 -8.08
N THR A 60 -8.33 4.16 -8.13
CA THR A 60 -9.26 4.66 -9.15
C THR A 60 -8.51 5.56 -10.12
N ASP A 61 -8.52 5.21 -11.40
CA ASP A 61 -7.95 5.98 -12.50
C ASP A 61 -8.97 6.08 -13.64
N ASN A 62 -9.30 7.28 -14.07
CA ASN A 62 -10.32 7.54 -15.11
C ASN A 62 -11.66 6.83 -14.83
N GLY A 63 -12.07 6.75 -13.57
CA GLY A 63 -13.32 6.11 -13.15
C GLY A 63 -13.25 4.57 -13.05
N VAL A 64 -12.12 3.95 -13.36
CA VAL A 64 -11.91 2.51 -13.22
C VAL A 64 -11.18 2.24 -11.91
N THR A 65 -11.81 1.48 -11.01
CA THR A 65 -11.22 1.08 -9.73
C THR A 65 -10.64 -0.32 -9.81
N ARG A 66 -9.40 -0.48 -9.30
CA ARG A 66 -8.72 -1.77 -9.16
C ARG A 66 -8.25 -1.97 -7.74
N GLU A 67 -8.35 -3.19 -7.25
CA GLU A 67 -7.84 -3.60 -5.95
C GLU A 67 -6.39 -4.08 -6.08
N LEU A 68 -5.54 -3.61 -5.17
CA LEU A 68 -4.15 -4.04 -5.00
C LEU A 68 -3.92 -4.41 -3.54
N MET A 69 -3.32 -5.59 -3.30
CA MET A 69 -2.89 -6.00 -1.97
C MET A 69 -1.40 -5.75 -1.80
N THR A 70 -1.04 -4.90 -0.86
CA THR A 70 0.36 -4.54 -0.60
C THR A 70 0.60 -4.29 0.88
N SER A 71 1.83 -4.40 1.32
CA SER A 71 2.31 -3.93 2.62
C SER A 71 3.08 -2.60 2.50
N GLU A 72 3.07 -2.01 1.32
CA GLU A 72 3.70 -0.71 1.06
C GLU A 72 2.78 0.40 1.56
N SER A 73 3.35 1.42 2.20
CA SER A 73 2.63 2.57 2.75
C SER A 73 2.85 3.86 1.96
N ASP A 74 3.87 3.88 1.10
CA ASP A 74 4.11 5.03 0.23
C ASP A 74 3.20 5.00 -1.00
N VAL A 75 2.42 6.07 -1.20
CA VAL A 75 1.43 6.19 -2.27
C VAL A 75 2.07 6.03 -3.66
N TYR A 76 3.23 6.63 -3.87
CA TYR A 76 3.92 6.55 -5.17
C TYR A 76 4.50 5.16 -5.43
N ALA A 77 5.00 4.48 -4.39
CA ALA A 77 5.44 3.10 -4.49
C ALA A 77 4.26 2.15 -4.80
N ILE A 78 3.10 2.36 -4.18
CA ILE A 78 1.86 1.61 -4.45
C ILE A 78 1.43 1.80 -5.91
N LEU A 79 1.40 3.04 -6.40
CA LEU A 79 1.04 3.33 -7.79
C LEU A 79 2.01 2.69 -8.78
N LYS A 80 3.30 2.71 -8.48
CA LYS A 80 4.33 2.05 -9.29
C LYS A 80 4.14 0.53 -9.32
N LEU A 81 3.80 -0.10 -8.18
CA LEU A 81 3.49 -1.54 -8.11
C LEU A 81 2.25 -1.88 -8.96
N GLY A 82 1.26 -0.99 -9.00
CA GLY A 82 0.06 -1.12 -9.83
C GLY A 82 0.27 -0.80 -11.31
N ASN A 83 1.50 -0.45 -11.74
CA ASN A 83 1.83 0.02 -13.09
C ASN A 83 1.11 1.33 -13.50
N TYR A 84 0.79 2.19 -12.53
CA TYR A 84 0.26 3.53 -12.81
C TYR A 84 1.42 4.51 -13.02
N GLN A 85 1.40 5.19 -14.17
CA GLN A 85 2.32 6.27 -14.45
C GLN A 85 1.60 7.60 -14.27
N LEU A 86 2.22 8.53 -13.56
CA LEU A 86 1.70 9.87 -13.34
C LEU A 86 2.42 10.87 -14.24
N SER A 87 1.65 11.78 -14.82
CA SER A 87 2.17 12.99 -15.45
C SER A 87 2.46 14.06 -14.40
N SER A 88 3.27 15.04 -14.74
CA SER A 88 3.68 16.11 -13.80
C SER A 88 2.50 16.95 -13.27
N ASN A 89 1.40 17.01 -14.03
CA ASN A 89 0.22 17.81 -13.70
C ASN A 89 -0.92 17.00 -13.11
N ASP A 90 -0.77 15.63 -13.02
CA ASP A 90 -1.77 14.77 -12.39
C ASP A 90 -1.80 15.02 -10.88
N LYS A 91 -2.99 14.89 -10.28
CA LYS A 91 -3.17 14.99 -8.84
C LYS A 91 -3.58 13.64 -8.29
N VAL A 92 -3.04 13.28 -7.13
CA VAL A 92 -3.38 12.05 -6.41
C VAL A 92 -4.01 12.41 -5.08
N SER A 93 -5.16 11.80 -4.79
CA SER A 93 -5.77 11.83 -3.47
C SER A 93 -5.58 10.48 -2.79
N TYR A 94 -5.25 10.48 -1.51
CA TYR A 94 -5.13 9.30 -0.67
C TYR A 94 -6.06 9.45 0.52
N GLU A 95 -6.87 8.42 0.78
CA GLU A 95 -7.80 8.35 1.90
C GLU A 95 -7.69 6.98 2.58
N GLU A 96 -7.33 6.97 3.86
CA GLU A 96 -7.34 5.78 4.69
C GLU A 96 -8.68 5.65 5.38
N VAL A 97 -9.42 4.57 5.09
CA VAL A 97 -10.76 4.33 5.64
C VAL A 97 -10.72 3.42 6.86
N SER A 98 -9.74 2.52 6.91
CA SER A 98 -9.49 1.65 8.06
C SER A 98 -8.03 1.23 8.11
N SER A 99 -7.60 0.65 9.22
CA SER A 99 -6.21 0.22 9.46
C SER A 99 -5.61 -0.70 8.38
N ASN A 100 -6.43 -1.25 7.49
CA ASN A 100 -5.99 -2.14 6.42
C ASN A 100 -6.69 -1.87 5.08
N THR A 101 -7.31 -0.69 4.91
CA THR A 101 -8.01 -0.34 3.67
C THR A 101 -7.82 1.13 3.35
N ALA A 102 -7.30 1.42 2.18
CA ALA A 102 -7.08 2.77 1.67
C ALA A 102 -7.62 2.92 0.24
N TYR A 103 -7.96 4.14 -0.13
CA TYR A 103 -8.36 4.54 -1.46
C TYR A 103 -7.37 5.54 -2.04
N ILE A 104 -6.96 5.31 -3.27
CA ILE A 104 -6.13 6.21 -4.05
C ILE A 104 -6.94 6.61 -5.28
N THR A 105 -7.14 7.91 -5.48
CA THR A 105 -7.80 8.43 -6.68
C THR A 105 -6.81 9.26 -7.49
N ILE A 106 -6.65 8.91 -8.75
CA ILE A 106 -5.81 9.64 -9.70
C ILE A 106 -6.70 10.55 -10.52
N TYR A 107 -6.47 11.85 -10.41
CA TYR A 107 -7.09 12.89 -11.22
C TYR A 107 -6.13 13.23 -12.35
N ARG A 108 -6.50 12.82 -13.57
CA ARG A 108 -5.68 13.03 -14.75
C ARG A 108 -5.79 14.45 -15.24
N ALA A 109 -4.67 15.10 -15.41
CA ALA A 109 -4.63 16.40 -16.06
C ALA A 109 -4.85 16.24 -17.56
N PHE A 110 -5.53 17.24 -18.15
CA PHE A 110 -5.73 17.40 -19.58
C PHE A 110 -5.38 18.83 -19.98
N ASP A 111 -4.97 19.01 -21.22
CA ASP A 111 -4.61 20.32 -21.73
C ASP A 111 -5.82 20.99 -22.39
N VAL A 112 -5.94 22.31 -22.16
CA VAL A 112 -6.87 23.23 -22.82
C VAL A 112 -6.03 24.25 -23.57
N ASN A 113 -6.30 24.45 -24.84
CA ASN A 113 -5.58 25.43 -25.66
C ASN A 113 -6.24 26.80 -25.53
N VAL A 114 -5.49 27.79 -25.14
CA VAL A 114 -5.95 29.18 -25.07
C VAL A 114 -5.16 30.00 -26.08
N THR A 115 -5.87 30.59 -27.03
CA THR A 115 -5.29 31.50 -28.02
C THR A 115 -5.68 32.93 -27.70
N ALA A 116 -4.71 33.78 -27.43
CA ALA A 116 -4.88 35.22 -27.22
C ALA A 116 -3.82 35.95 -28.04
N ASP A 117 -4.19 37.04 -28.73
CA ASP A 117 -3.30 37.84 -29.57
C ASP A 117 -2.53 37.02 -30.63
N GLY A 118 -3.12 35.92 -31.11
CA GLY A 118 -2.48 35.03 -32.07
C GLY A 118 -1.46 34.05 -31.48
N GLU A 119 -1.23 34.08 -30.17
CA GLU A 119 -0.37 33.15 -29.47
C GLU A 119 -1.24 32.06 -28.77
N THR A 120 -0.91 30.80 -29.01
CA THR A 120 -1.61 29.66 -28.38
C THR A 120 -0.79 29.06 -27.27
N LYS A 121 -1.39 28.91 -26.09
CA LYS A 121 -0.77 28.30 -24.90
C LYS A 121 -1.61 27.12 -24.42
N ALA A 122 -0.99 25.98 -24.22
CA ALA A 122 -1.63 24.83 -23.55
C ALA A 122 -1.66 25.02 -22.03
N VAL A 123 -2.84 24.95 -21.44
CA VAL A 123 -3.06 25.11 -20.00
C VAL A 123 -3.49 23.79 -19.40
N PRO A 124 -2.68 23.15 -18.54
CA PRO A 124 -3.04 21.89 -17.93
C PRO A 124 -4.13 22.08 -16.86
N MET A 125 -5.23 21.38 -17.00
CA MET A 125 -6.36 21.39 -16.06
C MET A 125 -6.64 19.99 -15.55
N ILE A 126 -7.25 19.88 -14.36
CA ILE A 126 -7.82 18.63 -13.85
C ILE A 126 -9.34 18.71 -13.93
N GLU A 127 -9.87 19.83 -13.53
CA GLU A 127 -11.29 20.20 -13.57
C GLU A 127 -11.39 21.72 -13.54
N GLY A 128 -12.53 22.25 -13.84
CA GLY A 128 -12.80 23.68 -13.75
C GLY A 128 -13.62 24.19 -14.93
N THR A 129 -13.77 25.50 -14.97
CA THR A 129 -14.48 26.24 -15.99
C THR A 129 -13.51 26.98 -16.90
N VAL A 130 -14.02 27.57 -17.97
CA VAL A 130 -13.25 28.47 -18.84
C VAL A 130 -12.66 29.64 -18.06
N ALA A 131 -13.38 30.16 -17.05
CA ALA A 131 -12.85 31.20 -16.18
C ALA A 131 -11.57 30.75 -15.45
N ASP A 132 -11.58 29.52 -14.91
CA ASP A 132 -10.42 28.94 -14.20
C ASP A 132 -9.23 28.72 -15.17
N VAL A 133 -9.53 28.36 -16.42
CA VAL A 133 -8.49 28.22 -17.47
C VAL A 133 -7.84 29.55 -17.76
N LEU A 134 -8.62 30.61 -17.96
CA LEU A 134 -8.11 31.95 -18.24
C LEU A 134 -7.28 32.52 -17.07
N GLU A 135 -7.78 32.33 -15.83
CA GLU A 135 -7.03 32.71 -14.64
C GLU A 135 -5.67 32.01 -14.60
N LYS A 136 -5.64 30.70 -14.83
CA LYS A 136 -4.41 29.90 -14.84
C LYS A 136 -3.49 30.27 -16.02
N ALA A 137 -4.05 30.69 -17.13
CA ALA A 137 -3.30 31.21 -18.27
C ALA A 137 -2.67 32.59 -18.00
N GLY A 138 -3.16 33.30 -16.98
CA GLY A 138 -2.80 34.67 -16.66
C GLY A 138 -3.47 35.70 -17.57
N ILE A 139 -4.64 35.36 -18.14
CA ILE A 139 -5.39 36.24 -19.05
C ILE A 139 -6.54 36.86 -18.28
N THR A 140 -6.60 38.18 -18.28
CA THR A 140 -7.68 38.97 -17.70
C THR A 140 -8.48 39.60 -18.84
N LEU A 141 -9.79 39.32 -18.88
CA LEU A 141 -10.67 39.89 -19.92
C LEU A 141 -11.02 41.35 -19.60
N GLY A 142 -10.94 42.20 -20.60
CA GLY A 142 -11.47 43.53 -20.57
C GLY A 142 -12.97 43.60 -20.95
N GLU A 143 -13.55 44.78 -20.80
CA GLU A 143 -14.98 45.02 -21.03
C GLU A 143 -15.42 44.77 -22.50
N TYR A 144 -14.50 44.89 -23.44
CA TYR A 144 -14.76 44.80 -24.89
C TYR A 144 -14.10 43.57 -25.53
N ASP A 145 -13.49 42.70 -24.72
CA ASP A 145 -12.84 41.49 -25.23
C ASP A 145 -13.92 40.44 -25.59
N GLU A 146 -13.69 39.75 -26.68
CA GLU A 146 -14.57 38.69 -27.14
C GLU A 146 -13.95 37.32 -26.78
N LEU A 147 -14.82 36.43 -26.25
CA LEU A 147 -14.46 35.06 -25.90
C LEU A 147 -15.28 34.09 -26.79
N SER A 148 -14.64 33.02 -27.28
CA SER A 148 -15.28 32.01 -28.13
C SER A 148 -16.31 31.13 -27.43
N CYS A 149 -16.36 31.14 -26.10
CA CYS A 149 -17.23 30.31 -25.25
C CYS A 149 -17.64 31.08 -23.99
N GLU A 150 -18.53 30.53 -23.17
CA GLU A 150 -18.94 31.19 -21.94
C GLU A 150 -17.94 30.89 -20.80
N LEU A 151 -17.73 31.86 -19.89
CA LEU A 151 -16.84 31.72 -18.74
C LEU A 151 -17.25 30.57 -17.80
N THR A 152 -18.54 30.24 -17.77
CA THR A 152 -19.13 29.18 -16.96
C THR A 152 -19.09 27.81 -17.60
N ASP A 153 -18.69 27.71 -18.87
CA ASP A 153 -18.56 26.43 -19.55
C ASP A 153 -17.49 25.55 -18.88
N ARG A 154 -17.76 24.24 -18.78
CA ARG A 154 -16.77 23.30 -18.24
C ARG A 154 -15.64 23.12 -19.22
N ALA A 155 -14.42 23.24 -18.71
CA ALA A 155 -13.23 22.89 -19.46
C ALA A 155 -13.16 21.36 -19.69
N TYR A 156 -12.78 20.97 -20.89
CA TYR A 156 -12.58 19.57 -21.28
C TYR A 156 -11.31 19.41 -22.11
N LYS A 157 -10.88 18.17 -22.23
CA LYS A 157 -9.65 17.82 -22.93
C LYS A 157 -9.66 18.34 -24.37
N ASP A 158 -8.55 18.95 -24.78
CA ASP A 158 -8.30 19.50 -26.11
C ASP A 158 -9.34 20.59 -26.53
N MET A 159 -9.96 21.26 -25.53
CA MET A 159 -10.83 22.41 -25.79
C MET A 159 -9.99 23.58 -26.30
N ASP A 160 -10.47 24.25 -27.35
CA ASP A 160 -9.85 25.46 -27.89
C ASP A 160 -10.64 26.70 -27.44
N ILE A 161 -9.98 27.59 -26.74
CA ILE A 161 -10.51 28.87 -26.27
C ILE A 161 -9.79 29.98 -27.01
N THR A 162 -10.55 30.85 -27.68
CA THR A 162 -10.00 32.03 -28.37
C THR A 162 -10.47 33.28 -27.66
N VAL A 163 -9.50 34.13 -27.32
CA VAL A 163 -9.68 35.44 -26.74
C VAL A 163 -9.26 36.48 -27.78
N THR A 164 -10.19 37.34 -28.19
CA THR A 164 -9.89 38.49 -29.06
C THR A 164 -9.88 39.72 -28.20
N LEU A 165 -8.66 40.28 -28.00
CA LEU A 165 -8.50 41.49 -27.21
C LEU A 165 -8.89 42.70 -28.07
N SER A 166 -9.81 43.55 -27.56
CA SER A 166 -10.19 44.80 -28.18
C SER A 166 -9.29 45.91 -27.71
N LEU A 167 -8.63 46.60 -28.65
CA LEU A 167 -7.78 47.74 -28.40
C LEU A 167 -8.58 49.05 -28.16
#